data_49c5558555762ce812d8c5be17cbeda5
#
_entry.id   49c5558555762ce812d8c5be17cbeda5
#
_cell.length_a   1.000
_cell.length_b   1.000
_cell.length_c   1.000
_cell.angle_alpha   90.00
_cell.angle_beta   90.00
_cell.angle_gamma   90.00
#
_symmetry.space_group_name_H-M   'P 1'
#
loop_
_entity.id
_entity.type
_entity.pdbx_description
1 polymer ?
#
loop_
_entity_poly.entity_id
_entity_poly.type
_entity_poly.pdbx_seq_one_letter_code
_entity_poly.pdbx_strand_id
1 'polypeptide(L)'
;VWALRQTLAFAAVGMLPFVQQHPSLADFLATASTLLNIYFIALGAWRSAPMCRLLLRSAQNHLDLDTNQTMARFFENLFRALVGLFAGIAMLDTLGVPVSGLLTGAGVAGIAISLAAQSTLSNLIAGVALVLEHPFGIGDYIVLGDLEGTVEDISFRSTKFRTPDNIVVSIENSKVASEYIRNCNQRQSRLWDFTIGVTYGTPRETLETLCCDLTALLQNDPEVIPDKVTVTVDTFNAYSIDLRCRVYITKTSLADFLQAKNRLNLQIMDVVHKDGCDFAFPTTTIEMAGEK
;
A
#
# COMPACT_ATOMS: atom_id res chain seq x y z
N VAL A 1 11.09 -44.31 -2.62
CA VAL A 1 11.84 -45.57 -2.49
C VAL A 1 11.23 -46.69 -3.33
N TRP A 2 9.91 -46.89 -3.29
CA TRP A 2 9.25 -47.99 -4.04
C TRP A 2 9.29 -47.79 -5.56
N ALA A 3 8.98 -46.57 -6.06
CA ALA A 3 9.09 -46.22 -7.47
C ALA A 3 10.51 -46.40 -8.00
N LEU A 4 11.52 -46.02 -7.24
CA LEU A 4 12.95 -46.22 -7.57
C LEU A 4 13.34 -47.70 -7.65
N ARG A 5 12.77 -48.55 -6.79
CA ARG A 5 12.95 -49.99 -6.84
C ARG A 5 12.34 -50.63 -8.11
N GLN A 6 11.15 -50.12 -8.48
CA GLN A 6 10.48 -50.60 -9.70
C GLN A 6 11.24 -50.20 -10.98
N THR A 7 11.73 -48.96 -11.07
CA THR A 7 12.54 -48.50 -12.20
C THR A 7 13.85 -49.29 -12.31
N LEU A 8 14.52 -49.55 -11.19
CA LEU A 8 15.73 -50.36 -11.18
C LEU A 8 15.44 -51.83 -11.59
N ALA A 9 14.32 -52.39 -11.12
CA ALA A 9 13.93 -53.77 -11.53
C ALA A 9 13.62 -53.86 -13.02
N PHE A 10 12.89 -52.90 -13.61
CA PHE A 10 12.63 -52.87 -15.05
C PHE A 10 13.89 -52.62 -15.88
N ALA A 11 14.80 -51.73 -15.41
CA ALA A 11 16.10 -51.50 -16.02
C ALA A 11 16.95 -52.76 -16.01
N ALA A 12 16.94 -53.55 -14.91
CA ALA A 12 17.67 -54.80 -14.78
C ALA A 12 17.07 -55.87 -15.73
N VAL A 13 15.77 -55.93 -15.85
CA VAL A 13 15.08 -56.84 -16.85
C VAL A 13 15.47 -56.47 -18.26
N GLY A 14 15.55 -55.16 -18.61
CA GLY A 14 15.98 -54.68 -19.92
C GLY A 14 17.45 -55.00 -20.25
N MET A 15 18.29 -55.30 -19.25
CA MET A 15 19.68 -55.73 -19.44
C MET A 15 19.86 -57.26 -19.69
N LEU A 16 18.77 -58.02 -19.63
CA LEU A 16 18.85 -59.46 -19.91
C LEU A 16 19.14 -59.67 -21.39
N PRO A 17 20.10 -60.61 -21.76
CA PRO A 17 20.53 -60.84 -23.12
C PRO A 17 19.38 -61.29 -24.05
N PHE A 18 18.36 -61.94 -23.50
CA PHE A 18 17.12 -62.33 -24.25
C PHE A 18 16.30 -61.14 -24.69
N VAL A 19 16.19 -60.07 -23.87
CA VAL A 19 15.45 -58.85 -24.17
C VAL A 19 16.18 -58.00 -25.21
N GLN A 20 17.52 -57.99 -25.17
CA GLN A 20 18.36 -57.30 -26.17
C GLN A 20 18.29 -57.91 -27.57
N GLN A 21 17.96 -59.20 -27.66
CA GLN A 21 17.75 -59.89 -28.97
C GLN A 21 16.41 -59.59 -29.61
N HIS A 22 15.46 -58.99 -28.85
CA HIS A 22 14.10 -58.67 -29.36
C HIS A 22 13.80 -57.18 -29.12
N PRO A 23 14.12 -56.28 -30.06
CA PRO A 23 13.96 -54.83 -29.91
C PRO A 23 12.52 -54.41 -29.59
N SER A 24 11.53 -55.09 -30.13
CA SER A 24 10.11 -54.83 -29.85
C SER A 24 9.69 -55.09 -28.38
N LEU A 25 10.31 -56.10 -27.76
CA LEU A 25 10.10 -56.37 -26.31
C LEU A 25 10.83 -55.34 -25.41
N ALA A 26 12.00 -54.90 -25.83
CA ALA A 26 12.75 -53.87 -25.10
C ALA A 26 11.97 -52.54 -25.11
N ASP A 27 11.45 -52.11 -26.26
CA ASP A 27 10.65 -50.89 -26.40
C ASP A 27 9.35 -50.96 -25.59
N PHE A 28 8.67 -52.12 -25.63
CA PHE A 28 7.46 -52.32 -24.82
C PHE A 28 7.74 -52.22 -23.33
N LEU A 29 8.81 -52.88 -22.85
CA LEU A 29 9.21 -52.82 -21.44
C LEU A 29 9.62 -51.39 -21.00
N ALA A 30 10.33 -50.66 -21.86
CA ALA A 30 10.71 -49.29 -21.61
C ALA A 30 9.47 -48.38 -21.49
N THR A 31 8.53 -48.49 -22.44
CA THR A 31 7.28 -47.74 -22.41
C THR A 31 6.44 -48.07 -21.15
N ALA A 32 6.29 -49.35 -20.84
CA ALA A 32 5.55 -49.82 -19.67
C ALA A 32 6.20 -49.31 -18.34
N SER A 33 7.54 -49.32 -18.27
CA SER A 33 8.24 -48.77 -17.10
C SER A 33 8.02 -47.28 -16.92
N THR A 34 8.04 -46.52 -18.02
CA THR A 34 7.81 -45.08 -18.01
C THR A 34 6.36 -44.76 -17.60
N LEU A 35 5.36 -45.46 -18.13
CA LEU A 35 3.97 -45.29 -17.71
C LEU A 35 3.75 -45.61 -16.24
N LEU A 36 4.37 -46.68 -15.72
CA LEU A 36 4.34 -47.02 -14.29
C LEU A 36 4.98 -45.93 -13.44
N ASN A 37 6.08 -45.37 -13.88
CA ASN A 37 6.72 -44.26 -13.17
C ASN A 37 5.84 -43.03 -13.12
N ILE A 38 5.26 -42.60 -14.26
CA ILE A 38 4.33 -41.47 -14.31
C ILE A 38 3.13 -41.71 -13.36
N TYR A 39 2.55 -42.93 -13.42
CA TYR A 39 1.45 -43.30 -12.53
C TYR A 39 1.82 -43.19 -11.03
N PHE A 40 2.97 -43.73 -10.63
CA PHE A 40 3.39 -43.68 -9.22
C PHE A 40 3.75 -42.28 -8.74
N ILE A 41 4.38 -41.47 -9.61
CA ILE A 41 4.65 -40.05 -9.30
C ILE A 41 3.32 -39.30 -9.15
N ALA A 42 2.40 -39.49 -10.09
CA ALA A 42 1.06 -38.87 -10.02
C ALA A 42 0.28 -39.32 -8.78
N LEU A 43 0.32 -40.63 -8.45
CA LEU A 43 -0.33 -41.17 -7.26
C LEU A 43 0.31 -40.60 -5.97
N GLY A 44 1.62 -40.44 -5.91
CA GLY A 44 2.32 -39.82 -4.81
C GLY A 44 1.92 -38.36 -4.63
N ALA A 45 1.91 -37.60 -5.74
CA ALA A 45 1.45 -36.22 -5.75
C ALA A 45 -0.05 -36.10 -5.39
N TRP A 46 -0.90 -36.98 -5.89
CA TRP A 46 -2.32 -37.03 -5.54
C TRP A 46 -2.56 -37.29 -4.05
N ARG A 47 -1.79 -38.22 -3.45
CA ARG A 47 -1.85 -38.51 -2.02
C ARG A 47 -1.25 -37.42 -1.14
N SER A 48 -0.37 -36.59 -1.68
CA SER A 48 0.17 -35.43 -0.95
C SER A 48 -0.77 -34.22 -0.96
N ALA A 49 -1.83 -34.22 -1.75
CA ALA A 49 -2.82 -33.13 -1.83
C ALA A 49 -3.35 -32.65 -0.45
N PRO A 50 -3.60 -33.54 0.56
CA PRO A 50 -4.01 -33.11 1.88
C PRO A 50 -2.96 -32.28 2.64
N MET A 51 -1.69 -32.29 2.22
CA MET A 51 -0.65 -31.41 2.79
C MET A 51 -0.97 -29.94 2.54
N CYS A 52 -1.69 -29.60 1.47
CA CYS A 52 -2.19 -28.24 1.26
C CYS A 52 -3.07 -27.75 2.41
N ARG A 53 -3.84 -28.65 3.03
CA ARG A 53 -4.64 -28.31 4.23
C ARG A 53 -3.75 -28.06 5.45
N LEU A 54 -2.69 -28.83 5.62
CA LEU A 54 -1.76 -28.66 6.74
C LEU A 54 -1.00 -27.33 6.63
N LEU A 55 -0.54 -26.99 5.42
CA LEU A 55 0.14 -25.71 5.15
C LEU A 55 -0.81 -24.52 5.38
N LEU A 56 -2.06 -24.59 4.88
CA LEU A 56 -3.06 -23.56 5.12
C LEU A 56 -3.41 -23.44 6.60
N ARG A 57 -3.52 -24.55 7.33
CA ARG A 57 -3.78 -24.57 8.77
C ARG A 57 -2.60 -24.01 9.58
N SER A 58 -1.39 -24.26 9.15
CA SER A 58 -0.18 -23.68 9.76
C SER A 58 -0.12 -22.16 9.52
N ALA A 59 -0.46 -21.69 8.32
CA ALA A 59 -0.57 -20.27 7.99
C ALA A 59 -1.72 -19.59 8.77
N GLN A 60 -2.83 -20.29 8.99
CA GLN A 60 -3.97 -19.82 9.81
C GLN A 60 -3.57 -19.47 11.24
N ASN A 61 -2.77 -20.33 11.88
CA ASN A 61 -2.31 -20.12 13.24
C ASN A 61 -1.32 -18.95 13.40
N HIS A 62 -0.71 -18.50 12.31
CA HIS A 62 0.26 -17.39 12.31
C HIS A 62 -0.32 -16.06 11.79
N LEU A 63 -1.42 -16.10 11.03
CA LEU A 63 -1.93 -14.94 10.29
C LEU A 63 -3.37 -14.55 10.63
N ASP A 64 -4.00 -15.18 11.65
CA ASP A 64 -5.39 -14.94 12.08
C ASP A 64 -6.41 -14.95 10.91
N LEU A 65 -6.15 -15.79 9.89
CA LEU A 65 -7.00 -15.89 8.73
C LEU A 65 -8.18 -16.83 9.00
N ASP A 66 -9.39 -16.31 8.94
CA ASP A 66 -10.63 -17.09 9.01
C ASP A 66 -10.80 -17.91 7.71
N THR A 67 -9.96 -18.95 7.56
CA THR A 67 -9.94 -19.77 6.35
C THR A 67 -11.03 -20.83 6.43
N ASN A 68 -12.14 -20.60 5.76
CA ASN A 68 -13.23 -21.56 5.61
C ASN A 68 -12.71 -22.91 5.10
N GLN A 69 -13.15 -24.02 5.72
CA GLN A 69 -12.83 -25.40 5.28
C GLN A 69 -13.10 -25.63 3.79
N THR A 70 -14.02 -24.86 3.22
CA THR A 70 -14.35 -24.85 1.78
C THR A 70 -13.18 -24.42 0.91
N MET A 71 -12.42 -23.41 1.36
CA MET A 71 -11.26 -22.88 0.61
C MET A 71 -10.11 -23.89 0.57
N ALA A 72 -9.85 -24.56 1.69
CA ALA A 72 -8.85 -25.63 1.74
C ALA A 72 -9.19 -26.82 0.83
N ARG A 73 -10.49 -27.21 0.75
CA ARG A 73 -10.97 -28.25 -0.17
C ARG A 73 -10.85 -27.80 -1.64
N PHE A 74 -11.10 -26.52 -1.92
CA PHE A 74 -10.96 -25.98 -3.27
C PHE A 74 -9.52 -26.11 -3.78
N PHE A 75 -8.53 -25.66 -2.99
CA PHE A 75 -7.12 -25.78 -3.36
C PHE A 75 -6.65 -27.23 -3.48
N GLU A 76 -7.12 -28.12 -2.60
CA GLU A 76 -6.84 -29.55 -2.72
C GLU A 76 -7.37 -30.14 -4.03
N ASN A 77 -8.61 -29.83 -4.39
CA ASN A 77 -9.22 -30.31 -5.62
C ASN A 77 -8.55 -29.71 -6.87
N LEU A 78 -8.17 -28.42 -6.81
CA LEU A 78 -7.44 -27.76 -7.90
C LEU A 78 -6.07 -28.43 -8.10
N PHE A 79 -5.34 -28.69 -7.02
CA PHE A 79 -4.05 -29.39 -7.08
C PHE A 79 -4.20 -30.80 -7.70
N ARG A 80 -5.22 -31.54 -7.27
CA ARG A 80 -5.52 -32.87 -7.85
C ARG A 80 -5.85 -32.79 -9.34
N ALA A 81 -6.65 -31.80 -9.74
CA ALA A 81 -6.99 -31.60 -11.15
C ALA A 81 -5.75 -31.30 -12.00
N LEU A 82 -4.84 -30.46 -11.50
CA LEU A 82 -3.56 -30.16 -12.18
C LEU A 82 -2.68 -31.41 -12.29
N VAL A 83 -2.52 -32.16 -11.19
CA VAL A 83 -1.75 -33.41 -11.20
C VAL A 83 -2.34 -34.41 -12.21
N GLY A 84 -3.66 -34.56 -12.25
CA GLY A 84 -4.34 -35.44 -13.21
C GLY A 84 -4.13 -34.99 -14.65
N LEU A 85 -4.22 -33.69 -14.91
CA LEU A 85 -4.00 -33.11 -16.25
C LEU A 85 -2.58 -33.37 -16.74
N PHE A 86 -1.56 -33.03 -15.96
CA PHE A 86 -0.15 -33.21 -16.34
C PHE A 86 0.22 -34.68 -16.48
N ALA A 87 -0.25 -35.54 -15.57
CA ALA A 87 -0.02 -36.97 -15.67
C ALA A 87 -0.70 -37.58 -16.92
N GLY A 88 -1.92 -37.13 -17.23
CA GLY A 88 -2.63 -37.57 -18.46
C GLY A 88 -1.88 -37.19 -19.73
N ILE A 89 -1.39 -35.94 -19.82
CA ILE A 89 -0.60 -35.47 -20.97
C ILE A 89 0.69 -36.28 -21.08
N ALA A 90 1.40 -36.52 -20.01
CA ALA A 90 2.65 -37.29 -20.02
C ALA A 90 2.44 -38.75 -20.39
N MET A 91 1.31 -39.35 -19.96
CA MET A 91 0.96 -40.71 -20.40
C MET A 91 0.66 -40.80 -21.89
N LEU A 92 -0.10 -39.84 -22.45
CA LEU A 92 -0.42 -39.76 -23.89
C LEU A 92 0.84 -39.59 -24.73
N ASP A 93 1.77 -38.74 -24.29
CA ASP A 93 3.06 -38.55 -24.96
C ASP A 93 3.88 -39.85 -24.99
N THR A 94 3.93 -40.57 -23.87
CA THR A 94 4.62 -41.86 -23.77
C THR A 94 4.01 -42.93 -24.68
N LEU A 95 2.71 -42.86 -24.94
CA LEU A 95 2.00 -43.74 -25.87
C LEU A 95 2.16 -43.35 -27.34
N GLY A 96 2.93 -42.28 -27.63
CA GLY A 96 3.17 -41.81 -28.99
C GLY A 96 2.05 -40.95 -29.58
N VAL A 97 1.08 -40.51 -28.75
CA VAL A 97 0.05 -39.57 -29.19
C VAL A 97 0.65 -38.17 -29.27
N PRO A 98 0.49 -37.43 -30.41
CA PRO A 98 1.05 -36.09 -30.55
C PRO A 98 0.37 -35.11 -29.59
N VAL A 99 1.06 -34.77 -28.47
CA VAL A 99 0.55 -33.87 -27.43
C VAL A 99 0.84 -32.39 -27.71
N SER A 100 1.56 -32.08 -28.79
CA SER A 100 1.96 -30.70 -29.13
C SER A 100 0.77 -29.72 -29.20
N GLY A 101 -0.37 -30.17 -29.79
CA GLY A 101 -1.61 -29.38 -29.81
C GLY A 101 -2.21 -29.12 -28.42
N LEU A 102 -2.15 -30.13 -27.53
CA LEU A 102 -2.61 -29.99 -26.13
C LEU A 102 -1.73 -29.04 -25.35
N LEU A 103 -0.41 -29.14 -25.51
CA LEU A 103 0.54 -28.25 -24.87
C LEU A 103 0.40 -26.80 -25.36
N THR A 104 0.24 -26.61 -26.66
CA THR A 104 -0.01 -25.27 -27.24
C THR A 104 -1.32 -24.70 -26.72
N GLY A 105 -2.41 -25.45 -26.69
CA GLY A 105 -3.70 -25.05 -26.16
C GLY A 105 -3.63 -24.71 -24.65
N ALA A 106 -2.93 -25.56 -23.88
CA ALA A 106 -2.71 -25.32 -22.47
C ALA A 106 -1.86 -24.03 -22.23
N GLY A 107 -0.86 -23.77 -23.09
CA GLY A 107 -0.06 -22.55 -23.06
C GLY A 107 -0.92 -21.29 -23.29
N VAL A 108 -1.78 -21.30 -24.33
CA VAL A 108 -2.70 -20.17 -24.58
C VAL A 108 -3.69 -19.98 -23.44
N ALA A 109 -4.26 -21.09 -22.92
CA ALA A 109 -5.14 -21.03 -21.75
C ALA A 109 -4.40 -20.47 -20.50
N GLY A 110 -3.13 -20.85 -20.31
CA GLY A 110 -2.26 -20.34 -19.25
C GLY A 110 -2.06 -18.82 -19.34
N ILE A 111 -1.82 -18.28 -20.54
CA ILE A 111 -1.72 -16.83 -20.77
C ILE A 111 -3.05 -16.14 -20.41
N ALA A 112 -4.18 -16.68 -20.85
CA ALA A 112 -5.50 -16.12 -20.55
C ALA A 112 -5.77 -16.08 -19.03
N ILE A 113 -5.47 -17.18 -18.32
CA ILE A 113 -5.61 -17.25 -16.86
C ILE A 113 -4.65 -16.28 -16.15
N SER A 114 -3.40 -16.16 -16.64
CA SER A 114 -2.42 -15.23 -16.09
C SER A 114 -2.87 -13.78 -16.21
N LEU A 115 -3.41 -13.38 -17.37
CA LEU A 115 -3.97 -12.05 -17.58
C LEU A 115 -5.19 -11.80 -16.68
N ALA A 116 -6.06 -12.79 -16.51
CA ALA A 116 -7.21 -12.68 -15.62
C ALA A 116 -6.82 -12.56 -14.13
N ALA A 117 -5.69 -13.16 -13.71
CA ALA A 117 -5.19 -13.13 -12.34
C ALA A 117 -4.23 -11.95 -12.06
N GLN A 118 -3.85 -11.17 -13.07
CA GLN A 118 -2.83 -10.13 -12.98
C GLN A 118 -3.08 -9.10 -11.88
N SER A 119 -4.31 -8.59 -11.77
CA SER A 119 -4.66 -7.59 -10.74
C SER A 119 -4.54 -8.17 -9.32
N THR A 120 -4.96 -9.42 -9.13
CA THR A 120 -4.85 -10.09 -7.82
C THR A 120 -3.39 -10.26 -7.42
N LEU A 121 -2.53 -10.69 -8.35
CA LEU A 121 -1.10 -10.86 -8.11
C LEU A 121 -0.41 -9.51 -7.84
N SER A 122 -0.77 -8.46 -8.59
CA SER A 122 -0.27 -7.10 -8.38
C SER A 122 -0.61 -6.59 -6.96
N ASN A 123 -1.85 -6.80 -6.52
CA ASN A 123 -2.28 -6.40 -5.17
C ASN A 123 -1.55 -7.17 -4.07
N LEU A 124 -1.29 -8.45 -4.28
CA LEU A 124 -0.51 -9.27 -3.37
C LEU A 124 0.93 -8.77 -3.23
N ILE A 125 1.60 -8.56 -4.37
CA ILE A 125 3.00 -8.07 -4.39
C ILE A 125 3.07 -6.69 -3.73
N ALA A 126 2.13 -5.79 -4.05
CA ALA A 126 2.04 -4.48 -3.42
C ALA A 126 1.82 -4.56 -1.91
N GLY A 127 0.92 -5.46 -1.45
CA GLY A 127 0.71 -5.67 -0.01
C GLY A 127 1.97 -6.15 0.72
N VAL A 128 2.71 -7.07 0.12
CA VAL A 128 4.01 -7.52 0.66
C VAL A 128 5.02 -6.38 0.69
N ALA A 129 5.11 -5.56 -0.37
CA ALA A 129 6.00 -4.41 -0.42
C ALA A 129 5.66 -3.38 0.66
N LEU A 130 4.37 -3.03 0.85
CA LEU A 130 3.92 -2.12 1.91
C LEU A 130 4.32 -2.60 3.31
N VAL A 131 4.23 -3.91 3.55
CA VAL A 131 4.63 -4.51 4.84
C VAL A 131 6.14 -4.55 5.02
N LEU A 132 6.93 -4.73 3.95
CA LEU A 132 8.39 -4.79 4.05
C LEU A 132 9.04 -3.39 4.13
N GLU A 133 8.56 -2.45 3.33
CA GLU A 133 9.12 -1.09 3.24
C GLU A 133 8.62 -0.18 4.37
N HIS A 134 7.49 -0.51 4.99
CA HIS A 134 6.88 0.25 6.09
C HIS A 134 6.76 1.77 5.84
N PRO A 135 6.23 2.24 4.72
CA PRO A 135 6.03 3.68 4.50
C PRO A 135 5.06 4.28 5.52
N PHE A 136 4.19 3.46 6.06
CA PHE A 136 3.27 3.75 7.17
C PHE A 136 2.96 2.47 7.96
N GLY A 137 2.50 2.62 9.18
CA GLY A 137 2.04 1.54 10.05
C GLY A 137 0.53 1.59 10.32
N ILE A 138 0.01 0.53 10.95
CA ILE A 138 -1.35 0.52 11.48
C ILE A 138 -1.42 1.56 12.59
N GLY A 139 -2.45 2.41 12.56
CA GLY A 139 -2.63 3.56 13.47
C GLY A 139 -2.06 4.87 12.94
N ASP A 140 -1.29 4.87 11.85
CA ASP A 140 -0.81 6.11 11.24
C ASP A 140 -1.93 6.85 10.51
N TYR A 141 -1.96 8.18 10.69
CA TYR A 141 -2.80 9.06 9.90
C TYR A 141 -2.04 9.46 8.64
N ILE A 142 -2.55 9.03 7.49
CA ILE A 142 -1.93 9.29 6.19
C ILE A 142 -2.88 9.99 5.24
N VAL A 143 -2.30 10.67 4.25
CA VAL A 143 -3.02 11.26 3.12
C VAL A 143 -2.53 10.55 1.85
N LEU A 144 -3.48 9.98 1.11
CA LEU A 144 -3.28 9.21 -0.10
C LEU A 144 -4.10 9.83 -1.23
N GLY A 145 -3.46 10.64 -2.10
CA GLY A 145 -4.20 11.45 -3.07
C GLY A 145 -5.19 12.38 -2.38
N ASP A 146 -6.48 12.24 -2.70
CA ASP A 146 -7.58 13.02 -2.11
C ASP A 146 -8.19 12.38 -0.86
N LEU A 147 -7.77 11.15 -0.52
CA LEU A 147 -8.23 10.44 0.67
C LEU A 147 -7.29 10.68 1.85
N GLU A 148 -7.86 11.01 3.00
CA GLU A 148 -7.12 11.06 4.26
C GLU A 148 -7.78 10.18 5.32
N GLY A 149 -6.98 9.61 6.20
CA GLY A 149 -7.50 8.77 7.28
C GLY A 149 -6.43 8.02 8.05
N THR A 150 -6.88 7.34 9.10
CA THR A 150 -6.04 6.47 9.92
C THR A 150 -6.05 5.06 9.33
N VAL A 151 -4.89 4.46 9.19
CA VAL A 151 -4.73 3.06 8.75
C VAL A 151 -5.23 2.13 9.83
N GLU A 152 -6.26 1.32 9.52
CA GLU A 152 -6.82 0.33 10.46
C GLU A 152 -6.23 -1.07 10.28
N ASP A 153 -6.04 -1.46 9.01
CA ASP A 153 -5.62 -2.82 8.67
C ASP A 153 -4.92 -2.82 7.31
N ILE A 154 -3.88 -3.63 7.20
CA ILE A 154 -3.19 -3.93 5.95
C ILE A 154 -3.40 -5.41 5.66
N SER A 155 -4.41 -5.71 4.88
CA SER A 155 -4.75 -7.07 4.50
C SER A 155 -3.99 -7.49 3.24
N PHE A 156 -4.11 -8.75 2.87
CA PHE A 156 -3.45 -9.40 1.75
C PHE A 156 -3.65 -8.68 0.38
N ARG A 157 -4.83 -8.12 0.13
CA ARG A 157 -5.20 -7.48 -1.13
C ARG A 157 -5.51 -5.99 -1.00
N SER A 158 -5.91 -5.55 0.17
CA SER A 158 -6.40 -4.19 0.40
C SER A 158 -5.96 -3.66 1.75
N THR A 159 -5.79 -2.35 1.82
CA THR A 159 -5.56 -1.60 3.06
C THR A 159 -6.85 -0.88 3.44
N LYS A 160 -7.21 -0.92 4.73
CA LYS A 160 -8.39 -0.25 5.27
C LYS A 160 -7.99 1.03 5.99
N PHE A 161 -8.72 2.09 5.68
CA PHE A 161 -8.55 3.41 6.27
C PHE A 161 -9.84 3.86 6.93
N ARG A 162 -9.72 4.51 8.09
CA ARG A 162 -10.81 5.22 8.73
C ARG A 162 -10.67 6.72 8.46
N THR A 163 -11.60 7.28 7.73
CA THR A 163 -11.65 8.72 7.41
C THR A 163 -12.01 9.55 8.65
N PRO A 164 -11.77 10.88 8.62
CA PRO A 164 -12.22 11.77 9.70
C PRO A 164 -13.72 11.71 9.99
N ASP A 165 -14.55 11.40 8.98
CA ASP A 165 -15.99 11.17 9.11
C ASP A 165 -16.36 9.82 9.71
N ASN A 166 -15.36 9.08 10.22
CA ASN A 166 -15.51 7.75 10.82
C ASN A 166 -16.00 6.66 9.84
N ILE A 167 -15.77 6.84 8.54
CA ILE A 167 -16.12 5.86 7.50
C ILE A 167 -14.90 4.98 7.21
N VAL A 168 -15.12 3.67 7.12
CA VAL A 168 -14.06 2.73 6.71
C VAL A 168 -14.04 2.62 5.19
N VAL A 169 -12.90 2.95 4.60
CA VAL A 169 -12.64 2.82 3.16
C VAL A 169 -11.61 1.73 2.94
N SER A 170 -11.88 0.79 2.03
CA SER A 170 -10.94 -0.26 1.64
C SER A 170 -10.39 0.05 0.25
N ILE A 171 -9.06 0.13 0.13
CA ILE A 171 -8.36 0.46 -1.12
C ILE A 171 -7.46 -0.72 -1.49
N GLU A 172 -7.38 -1.03 -2.78
CA GLU A 172 -6.48 -2.06 -3.30
C GLU A 172 -5.01 -1.68 -3.05
N ASN A 173 -4.21 -2.64 -2.57
CA ASN A 173 -2.81 -2.40 -2.22
C ASN A 173 -1.98 -1.88 -3.39
N SER A 174 -2.25 -2.34 -4.62
CA SER A 174 -1.57 -1.84 -5.82
C SER A 174 -1.82 -0.35 -6.05
N LYS A 175 -3.02 0.13 -5.75
CA LYS A 175 -3.35 1.55 -5.83
C LYS A 175 -2.67 2.33 -4.72
N VAL A 176 -2.68 1.82 -3.48
CA VAL A 176 -1.97 2.44 -2.35
C VAL A 176 -0.47 2.58 -2.65
N ALA A 177 0.17 1.52 -3.17
CA ALA A 177 1.60 1.53 -3.47
C ALA A 177 1.98 2.42 -4.68
N SER A 178 1.03 2.75 -5.56
CA SER A 178 1.28 3.61 -6.73
C SER A 178 1.05 5.09 -6.48
N GLU A 179 0.36 5.45 -5.39
CA GLU A 179 0.03 6.83 -5.05
C GLU A 179 1.09 7.49 -4.13
N TYR A 180 1.08 8.82 -4.10
CA TYR A 180 1.91 9.57 -3.16
C TYR A 180 1.36 9.45 -1.74
N ILE A 181 2.16 8.88 -0.85
CA ILE A 181 1.82 8.69 0.55
C ILE A 181 2.43 9.82 1.38
N ARG A 182 1.59 10.60 2.06
CA ARG A 182 2.00 11.58 3.05
C ARG A 182 1.70 11.06 4.44
N ASN A 183 2.71 10.57 5.14
CA ASN A 183 2.56 10.09 6.52
C ASN A 183 2.59 11.29 7.49
N CYS A 184 1.43 11.58 8.05
CA CYS A 184 1.25 12.71 8.97
C CYS A 184 1.79 12.44 10.37
N ASN A 185 1.97 11.18 10.77
CA ASN A 185 2.53 10.82 12.07
C ASN A 185 4.06 10.99 12.12
N GLN A 186 4.72 10.91 10.96
CA GLN A 186 6.17 11.09 10.87
C GLN A 186 6.62 12.56 10.82
N ARG A 187 5.69 13.51 10.89
CA ARG A 187 6.05 14.93 10.93
C ARG A 187 6.72 15.29 12.25
N GLN A 188 7.78 16.09 12.17
CA GLN A 188 8.50 16.61 13.35
C GLN A 188 7.86 17.88 13.91
N SER A 189 7.17 18.64 13.07
CA SER A 189 6.51 19.90 13.41
C SER A 189 5.38 20.19 12.42
N ARG A 190 4.45 21.06 12.81
CA ARG A 190 3.39 21.55 11.92
C ARG A 190 3.71 22.98 11.48
N LEU A 191 3.66 23.22 10.17
CA LEU A 191 3.69 24.55 9.62
C LEU A 191 2.36 25.25 9.89
N TRP A 192 2.42 26.44 10.47
CA TRP A 192 1.34 27.40 10.56
C TRP A 192 1.70 28.61 9.70
N ASP A 193 1.08 28.76 8.56
CA ASP A 193 1.24 29.84 7.58
C ASP A 193 -0.06 30.65 7.60
N PHE A 194 0.01 31.92 7.98
CA PHE A 194 -1.16 32.77 8.12
C PHE A 194 -0.80 34.23 7.85
N THR A 195 -1.82 35.04 7.63
CA THR A 195 -1.69 36.44 7.27
C THR A 195 -2.42 37.30 8.30
N ILE A 196 -1.81 38.41 8.69
CA ILE A 196 -2.42 39.46 9.50
C ILE A 196 -2.56 40.69 8.61
N GLY A 197 -3.78 41.14 8.37
CA GLY A 197 -4.06 42.37 7.63
C GLY A 197 -4.17 43.57 8.61
N VAL A 198 -3.35 44.60 8.40
CA VAL A 198 -3.44 45.86 9.13
C VAL A 198 -3.88 46.98 8.20
N THR A 199 -4.41 48.08 8.78
CA THR A 199 -4.93 49.20 8.02
C THR A 199 -3.82 50.01 7.32
N TYR A 200 -4.15 50.65 6.20
CA TYR A 200 -3.26 51.54 5.46
C TYR A 200 -2.84 52.79 6.24
N GLY A 201 -3.56 53.12 7.31
CA GLY A 201 -3.22 54.23 8.20
C GLY A 201 -2.00 53.94 9.11
N THR A 202 -1.53 52.69 9.12
CA THR A 202 -0.38 52.28 9.95
C THR A 202 0.92 52.85 9.40
N PRO A 203 1.67 53.68 10.15
CA PRO A 203 2.96 54.20 9.69
C PRO A 203 3.99 53.09 9.50
N ARG A 204 4.99 53.36 8.63
CA ARG A 204 6.05 52.38 8.34
C ARG A 204 6.83 51.95 9.62
N GLU A 205 7.14 52.89 10.47
CA GLU A 205 7.89 52.62 11.73
C GLU A 205 7.11 51.69 12.67
N THR A 206 5.80 51.88 12.73
CA THR A 206 4.89 51.01 13.48
C THR A 206 4.83 49.61 12.89
N LEU A 207 4.80 49.49 11.54
CA LEU A 207 4.84 48.17 10.86
C LEU A 207 6.18 47.44 11.14
N GLU A 208 7.30 48.17 11.14
CA GLU A 208 8.60 47.56 11.46
C GLU A 208 8.65 47.09 12.91
N THR A 209 8.11 47.88 13.84
CA THR A 209 7.98 47.53 15.27
C THR A 209 7.10 46.31 15.46
N LEU A 210 5.92 46.31 14.82
CA LEU A 210 4.98 45.16 14.87
C LEU A 210 5.62 43.87 14.35
N CYS A 211 6.34 43.94 13.23
CA CYS A 211 7.07 42.77 12.72
C CYS A 211 8.11 42.23 13.70
N CYS A 212 8.85 43.12 14.37
CA CYS A 212 9.83 42.78 15.40
C CYS A 212 9.17 42.17 16.64
N ASP A 213 8.11 42.78 17.15
CA ASP A 213 7.40 42.33 18.36
C ASP A 213 6.68 41.00 18.11
N LEU A 214 6.05 40.81 16.95
CA LEU A 214 5.48 39.52 16.54
C LEU A 214 6.55 38.44 16.39
N THR A 215 7.70 38.78 15.82
CA THR A 215 8.80 37.83 15.70
C THR A 215 9.32 37.42 17.08
N ALA A 216 9.51 38.37 17.97
CA ALA A 216 9.95 38.12 19.34
C ALA A 216 8.93 37.33 20.16
N LEU A 217 7.62 37.62 20.02
CA LEU A 217 6.55 36.84 20.64
C LEU A 217 6.63 35.38 20.22
N LEU A 218 6.71 35.13 18.91
CA LEU A 218 6.69 33.79 18.35
C LEU A 218 7.98 33.01 18.64
N GLN A 219 9.15 33.67 18.62
CA GLN A 219 10.43 33.03 18.93
C GLN A 219 10.58 32.65 20.41
N ASN A 220 9.96 33.44 21.32
CA ASN A 220 9.98 33.17 22.74
C ASN A 220 8.99 32.10 23.22
N ASP A 221 8.10 31.63 22.33
CA ASP A 221 7.16 30.60 22.69
C ASP A 221 7.81 29.20 22.71
N PRO A 222 7.65 28.43 23.81
CA PRO A 222 8.33 27.14 23.99
C PRO A 222 7.85 26.05 23.01
N GLU A 223 6.70 26.22 22.36
CA GLU A 223 6.12 25.27 21.42
C GLU A 223 6.47 25.62 19.97
N VAL A 224 7.17 26.73 19.74
CA VAL A 224 7.60 27.20 18.42
C VAL A 224 9.08 26.89 18.20
N ILE A 225 9.46 26.63 16.96
CA ILE A 225 10.87 26.48 16.55
C ILE A 225 11.42 27.87 16.23
N PRO A 226 12.30 28.48 17.09
CA PRO A 226 12.68 29.88 16.98
C PRO A 226 13.35 30.24 15.63
N ASP A 227 14.24 29.36 15.15
CA ASP A 227 15.02 29.59 13.92
C ASP A 227 14.15 29.53 12.63
N LYS A 228 12.89 29.12 12.76
CA LYS A 228 11.95 28.95 11.64
C LYS A 228 10.76 29.90 11.71
N VAL A 229 10.90 30.98 12.45
CA VAL A 229 9.91 32.06 12.51
C VAL A 229 10.23 33.08 11.41
N THR A 230 9.24 33.43 10.61
CA THR A 230 9.33 34.48 9.62
C THR A 230 8.09 35.36 9.68
N VAL A 231 8.28 36.66 9.88
CA VAL A 231 7.23 37.68 9.85
C VAL A 231 7.67 38.76 8.89
N THR A 232 6.92 39.00 7.82
CA THR A 232 7.26 39.97 6.79
C THR A 232 6.03 40.66 6.25
N VAL A 233 6.17 41.90 5.80
CA VAL A 233 5.17 42.54 4.95
C VAL A 233 5.20 41.83 3.60
N ASP A 234 4.08 41.28 3.19
CA ASP A 234 3.99 40.40 2.00
C ASP A 234 3.29 41.10 0.85
N THR A 235 2.09 41.59 1.07
CA THR A 235 1.24 42.11 -0.01
C THR A 235 0.44 43.34 0.43
N PHE A 236 0.23 44.26 -0.52
CA PHE A 236 -0.70 45.39 -0.38
C PHE A 236 -2.01 45.01 -1.07
N ASN A 237 -3.01 44.63 -0.27
CA ASN A 237 -4.32 44.25 -0.75
C ASN A 237 -5.28 45.45 -0.85
N ALA A 238 -6.51 45.25 -1.37
CA ALA A 238 -7.49 46.30 -1.58
C ALA A 238 -7.85 47.06 -0.27
N TYR A 239 -7.77 46.41 0.89
CA TYR A 239 -8.20 46.94 2.19
C TYR A 239 -7.13 46.83 3.29
N SER A 240 -6.02 46.11 3.06
CA SER A 240 -5.03 45.78 4.07
C SER A 240 -3.61 45.79 3.54
N ILE A 241 -2.71 46.10 4.46
CA ILE A 241 -1.29 45.73 4.33
C ILE A 241 -1.14 44.38 5.02
N ASP A 242 -0.76 43.38 4.26
CA ASP A 242 -0.73 42.00 4.73
C ASP A 242 0.68 41.65 5.23
N LEU A 243 0.73 41.20 6.48
CA LEU A 243 1.90 40.64 7.15
C LEU A 243 1.78 39.12 7.10
N ARG A 244 2.70 38.46 6.41
CA ARG A 244 2.74 36.99 6.36
C ARG A 244 3.59 36.47 7.50
N CYS A 245 2.99 35.58 8.27
CA CYS A 245 3.63 34.91 9.39
C CYS A 245 3.77 33.42 9.08
N ARG A 246 4.99 32.90 9.10
CA ARG A 246 5.27 31.47 8.95
C ARG A 246 5.98 30.95 10.17
N VAL A 247 5.38 29.95 10.80
CA VAL A 247 5.81 29.43 12.10
C VAL A 247 5.75 27.90 12.08
N TYR A 248 6.72 27.24 12.68
CA TYR A 248 6.69 25.81 12.88
C TYR A 248 6.46 25.49 14.34
N ILE A 249 5.31 24.86 14.63
CA ILE A 249 4.91 24.44 15.97
C ILE A 249 5.33 22.98 16.17
N THR A 250 5.98 22.68 17.30
CA THR A 250 6.52 21.35 17.65
C THR A 250 5.43 20.32 17.95
N LYS A 251 4.19 20.78 18.22
CA LYS A 251 3.05 19.90 18.48
C LYS A 251 2.60 19.21 17.20
N THR A 252 2.72 17.89 17.15
CA THR A 252 2.35 17.07 16.01
C THR A 252 0.88 16.64 16.02
N SER A 253 0.27 16.45 17.20
CA SER A 253 -1.15 16.19 17.38
C SER A 253 -1.99 17.37 16.86
N LEU A 254 -3.11 17.09 16.20
CA LEU A 254 -4.01 18.15 15.73
C LEU A 254 -4.63 18.95 16.88
N ALA A 255 -5.05 18.28 17.95
CA ALA A 255 -5.68 18.92 19.11
C ALA A 255 -4.70 19.88 19.80
N ASP A 256 -3.48 19.43 20.08
CA ASP A 256 -2.46 20.26 20.73
C ASP A 256 -2.03 21.44 19.84
N PHE A 257 -1.91 21.18 18.52
CA PHE A 257 -1.61 22.24 17.56
C PHE A 257 -2.70 23.33 17.55
N LEU A 258 -3.98 22.94 17.57
CA LEU A 258 -5.10 23.90 17.59
C LEU A 258 -5.14 24.69 18.92
N GLN A 259 -4.79 24.07 20.05
CA GLN A 259 -4.69 24.75 21.33
C GLN A 259 -3.54 25.76 21.33
N ALA A 260 -2.36 25.37 20.84
CA ALA A 260 -1.22 26.28 20.71
C ALA A 260 -1.57 27.47 19.78
N LYS A 261 -2.19 27.18 18.65
CA LYS A 261 -2.65 28.19 17.69
C LYS A 261 -3.66 29.16 18.31
N ASN A 262 -4.62 28.67 19.09
CA ASN A 262 -5.60 29.52 19.76
C ASN A 262 -4.92 30.47 20.76
N ARG A 263 -4.02 29.93 21.59
CA ARG A 263 -3.26 30.71 22.55
C ARG A 263 -2.44 31.82 21.88
N LEU A 264 -1.68 31.45 20.85
CA LEU A 264 -0.85 32.39 20.09
C LEU A 264 -1.68 33.46 19.37
N ASN A 265 -2.84 33.10 18.80
CA ASN A 265 -3.73 34.07 18.16
C ASN A 265 -4.17 35.19 19.16
N LEU A 266 -4.51 34.81 20.40
CA LEU A 266 -4.89 35.79 21.42
C LEU A 266 -3.72 36.71 21.78
N GLN A 267 -2.51 36.16 21.92
CA GLN A 267 -1.29 36.96 22.20
C GLN A 267 -0.94 37.88 21.00
N ILE A 268 -1.08 37.39 19.77
CA ILE A 268 -0.88 38.22 18.57
C ILE A 268 -1.86 39.38 18.54
N MET A 269 -3.12 39.17 18.91
CA MET A 269 -4.11 40.23 18.99
C MET A 269 -3.72 41.30 20.01
N ASP A 270 -3.20 40.88 21.17
CA ASP A 270 -2.71 41.81 22.21
C ASP A 270 -1.52 42.65 21.71
N VAL A 271 -0.57 42.03 20.96
CA VAL A 271 0.59 42.75 20.40
C VAL A 271 0.15 43.77 19.35
N VAL A 272 -0.75 43.37 18.42
CA VAL A 272 -1.27 44.27 17.36
C VAL A 272 -1.89 45.52 17.99
N HIS A 273 -2.72 45.37 19.04
CA HIS A 273 -3.35 46.52 19.74
C HIS A 273 -2.34 47.33 20.55
N LYS A 274 -1.38 46.69 21.24
CA LYS A 274 -0.33 47.34 22.02
C LYS A 274 0.51 48.27 21.14
N ASP A 275 0.85 47.85 19.93
CA ASP A 275 1.66 48.63 19.00
C ASP A 275 0.84 49.69 18.24
N GLY A 276 -0.43 49.89 18.60
CA GLY A 276 -1.30 50.90 18.02
C GLY A 276 -1.73 50.60 16.58
N CYS A 277 -1.71 49.32 16.21
CA CYS A 277 -2.22 48.87 14.92
C CYS A 277 -3.67 48.38 15.02
N ASP A 278 -4.42 48.64 13.98
CA ASP A 278 -5.79 48.13 13.83
C ASP A 278 -5.83 47.05 12.78
N PHE A 279 -6.61 45.98 13.04
CA PHE A 279 -6.90 44.98 12.04
C PHE A 279 -7.69 45.59 10.90
N ALA A 280 -7.31 45.31 9.67
CA ALA A 280 -8.01 45.77 8.50
C ALA A 280 -9.32 45.00 8.29
N PHE A 281 -10.33 45.70 7.89
CA PHE A 281 -11.63 45.17 7.46
C PHE A 281 -12.04 45.80 6.13
N PRO A 282 -12.90 45.18 5.33
CA PRO A 282 -13.35 45.73 4.07
C PRO A 282 -13.98 47.12 4.28
N THR A 283 -13.45 48.15 3.62
CA THR A 283 -13.92 49.52 3.69
C THR A 283 -14.39 49.97 2.31
N THR A 284 -15.50 50.74 2.27
CA THR A 284 -15.97 51.38 1.05
C THR A 284 -16.03 52.88 1.28
N THR A 285 -15.32 53.64 0.48
CA THR A 285 -15.41 55.11 0.47
C THR A 285 -16.56 55.54 -0.42
N ILE A 286 -17.51 56.25 0.14
CA ILE A 286 -18.65 56.85 -0.62
C ILE A 286 -18.36 58.35 -0.78
N GLU A 287 -18.10 58.79 -2.01
CA GLU A 287 -18.05 60.21 -2.36
C GLU A 287 -19.46 60.69 -2.69
N MET A 288 -20.05 61.53 -1.83
CA MET A 288 -21.29 62.20 -2.14
C MET A 288 -20.98 63.45 -3.00
N ALA A 289 -21.43 63.44 -4.25
CA ALA A 289 -21.39 64.64 -5.06
C ALA A 289 -22.28 65.70 -4.42
N GLY A 290 -21.66 66.75 -3.89
CA GLY A 290 -22.44 67.89 -3.34
C GLY A 290 -23.26 68.52 -4.44
N GLU A 291 -24.54 68.73 -4.17
CA GLU A 291 -25.38 69.56 -5.00
C GLU A 291 -24.75 70.97 -5.16
N LYS A 292 -24.57 71.41 -6.44
CA LYS A 292 -24.18 72.79 -6.80
C LYS A 292 -25.27 73.76 -6.56
#